data_c3b205f63d046ed3de52f2abf0b2f233
#
_entry.id   c3b205f63d046ed3de52f2abf0b2f233
#
_cell.length_a   1.000
_cell.length_b   1.000
_cell.length_c   1.000
_cell.angle_alpha   90.00
_cell.angle_beta   90.00
_cell.angle_gamma   90.00
#
_symmetry.space_group_name_H-M   'P 1'
#
loop_
_entity.id
_entity.type
_entity.pdbx_description
1 polymer ?
#
loop_
_entity_poly.entity_id
_entity_poly.type
_entity_poly.pdbx_seq_one_letter_code
_entity_poly.pdbx_strand_id
1 'polypeptide(L)'
;MTDTIQPTKPVRGCPSTTGNERQLNTTTLIRHAARTHGDQEIVYRTPDGGWDRYTYADCYARVCRSANALRALGVEPGDRVGVLDWNSRRHFELYWSIPGLGAVMLQMNLRLGPEDLGYVVGHSDVSYVCVDESLLPIAESVAANSPQIKGWIVMTDKPLDQIKTTLKPLLHYEDLLAAADAKIDWPEIDETSAYSACYTTGTTGKPKGVYYSHRGIYLHSTGMATNMGMTLDDCVMLITPMFHGQCWGLPQAATLLADKIVLPGRYAAEDTKPLVDTMIAEGVTITNGAPAIFQPMLQYIETLPVKPDFSRMRMLSGASEPPLSMMIGFYDLTGAEVVHAYGATEATTLVTMNRLKSTLKKRLTEEERWNLKRKQGLVLTGVDIRILDADDKDLPHDGKSAGEICVRGPWITASYHDMPDSADRFLEGGWWRSGDVGT
;
A
#
# COMPACT_ATOMS: atom_id res chain seq x y z
N MET A 1 -31.31 10.67 7.22
CA MET A 1 -31.95 9.39 6.85
C MET A 1 -30.94 8.31 7.18
N THR A 2 -31.18 7.58 8.25
CA THR A 2 -30.39 6.41 8.63
C THR A 2 -31.05 5.20 8.00
N ASP A 3 -30.73 4.92 6.74
CA ASP A 3 -31.09 3.64 6.15
C ASP A 3 -30.20 2.59 6.81
N THR A 4 -30.75 1.87 7.78
CA THR A 4 -30.16 0.63 8.30
C THR A 4 -30.16 -0.38 7.14
N ILE A 5 -29.07 -0.42 6.38
CA ILE A 5 -28.88 -1.40 5.32
C ILE A 5 -28.62 -2.75 5.99
N GLN A 6 -29.68 -3.51 6.19
CA GLN A 6 -29.58 -4.92 6.58
C GLN A 6 -28.90 -5.69 5.43
N PRO A 7 -28.04 -6.70 5.70
CA PRO A 7 -27.46 -7.52 4.67
C PRO A 7 -28.56 -8.43 4.10
N THR A 8 -29.21 -7.97 3.05
CA THR A 8 -30.11 -8.80 2.28
C THR A 8 -29.30 -9.75 1.40
N LYS A 9 -29.70 -11.02 1.31
CA LYS A 9 -29.12 -11.93 0.31
C LYS A 9 -29.21 -11.25 -1.05
N PRO A 10 -28.13 -11.30 -1.88
CA PRO A 10 -28.16 -10.66 -3.19
C PRO A 10 -29.37 -11.12 -4.01
N VAL A 11 -30.17 -10.19 -4.48
CA VAL A 11 -31.27 -10.49 -5.40
C VAL A 11 -30.65 -10.63 -6.79
N ARG A 12 -30.88 -11.78 -7.45
CA ARG A 12 -30.44 -11.99 -8.83
C ARG A 12 -31.44 -11.33 -9.80
N GLY A 13 -30.96 -10.37 -10.57
CA GLY A 13 -31.67 -9.80 -11.69
C GLY A 13 -31.51 -10.60 -12.99
N CYS A 14 -31.79 -9.97 -14.12
CA CYS A 14 -31.48 -10.53 -15.43
C CYS A 14 -29.98 -10.75 -15.56
N PRO A 15 -29.53 -11.90 -16.10
CA PRO A 15 -28.10 -12.14 -16.32
C PRO A 15 -27.47 -11.06 -17.22
N SER A 16 -26.28 -10.60 -16.84
CA SER A 16 -25.47 -9.70 -17.68
C SER A 16 -24.94 -10.45 -18.90
N THR A 17 -24.80 -9.74 -20.01
CA THR A 17 -24.12 -10.25 -21.22
C THR A 17 -22.69 -9.73 -21.35
N THR A 18 -22.20 -8.95 -20.38
CA THR A 18 -20.79 -8.55 -20.31
C THR A 18 -19.90 -9.67 -19.88
N GLY A 19 -18.60 -9.59 -20.14
CA GLY A 19 -17.65 -10.67 -19.83
C GLY A 19 -17.39 -10.88 -18.35
N ASN A 20 -18.40 -11.31 -17.60
CA ASN A 20 -18.36 -11.50 -16.14
C ASN A 20 -17.34 -12.56 -15.69
N GLU A 21 -16.88 -13.40 -16.63
CA GLU A 21 -15.84 -14.41 -16.38
C GLU A 21 -14.42 -13.83 -16.38
N ARG A 22 -14.25 -12.57 -16.85
CA ARG A 22 -12.97 -11.87 -16.80
C ARG A 22 -12.73 -11.31 -15.41
N GLN A 23 -11.70 -11.83 -14.79
CA GLN A 23 -11.36 -11.53 -13.40
C GLN A 23 -10.70 -10.15 -13.26
N LEU A 24 -11.00 -9.43 -12.19
CA LEU A 24 -10.31 -8.19 -11.80
C LEU A 24 -8.90 -8.52 -11.26
N ASN A 25 -8.08 -9.10 -12.14
CA ASN A 25 -6.74 -9.54 -11.79
C ASN A 25 -5.75 -8.36 -11.82
N THR A 26 -4.99 -8.19 -10.75
CA THR A 26 -4.05 -7.07 -10.59
C THR A 26 -2.92 -7.07 -11.62
N THR A 27 -2.55 -8.23 -12.19
CA THR A 27 -1.57 -8.28 -13.30
C THR A 27 -2.03 -7.50 -14.54
N THR A 28 -3.34 -7.25 -14.68
CA THR A 28 -3.85 -6.44 -15.78
C THR A 28 -3.38 -4.99 -15.69
N LEU A 29 -3.10 -4.48 -14.49
CA LEU A 29 -2.64 -3.11 -14.26
C LEU A 29 -1.23 -2.91 -14.84
N ILE A 30 -0.27 -3.72 -14.41
CA ILE A 30 1.11 -3.62 -14.89
C ILE A 30 1.23 -3.98 -16.38
N ARG A 31 0.41 -4.92 -16.87
CA ARG A 31 0.35 -5.26 -18.31
C ARG A 31 -0.17 -4.10 -19.13
N HIS A 32 -1.20 -3.40 -18.63
CA HIS A 32 -1.72 -2.19 -19.28
C HIS A 32 -0.65 -1.11 -19.32
N ALA A 33 -0.04 -0.77 -18.19
CA ALA A 33 1.02 0.22 -18.11
C ALA A 33 2.16 -0.07 -19.11
N ALA A 34 2.67 -1.32 -19.12
CA ALA A 34 3.76 -1.71 -20.01
C ALA A 34 3.39 -1.70 -21.50
N ARG A 35 2.14 -2.03 -21.86
CA ARG A 35 1.71 -2.10 -23.26
C ARG A 35 1.32 -0.75 -23.83
N THR A 36 0.70 0.09 -23.02
CA THR A 36 0.09 1.35 -23.47
C THR A 36 1.02 2.55 -23.20
N HIS A 37 1.80 2.47 -22.12
CA HIS A 37 2.70 3.53 -21.64
C HIS A 37 4.08 2.94 -21.33
N GLY A 38 4.57 2.04 -22.17
CA GLY A 38 5.79 1.27 -21.92
C GLY A 38 7.06 2.11 -21.81
N ASP A 39 7.07 3.32 -22.35
CA ASP A 39 8.14 4.31 -22.29
C ASP A 39 8.09 5.22 -21.06
N GLN A 40 7.01 5.16 -20.24
CA GLN A 40 6.92 5.95 -19.02
C GLN A 40 7.92 5.46 -17.97
N GLU A 41 8.52 6.41 -17.26
CA GLU A 41 9.64 6.17 -16.35
C GLU A 41 9.20 5.70 -14.95
N ILE A 42 10.02 4.81 -14.39
CA ILE A 42 10.07 4.48 -12.96
C ILE A 42 11.46 4.84 -12.47
N VAL A 43 11.56 5.84 -11.61
CA VAL A 43 12.80 6.33 -11.01
C VAL A 43 13.00 5.64 -9.66
N TYR A 44 14.21 5.19 -9.38
CA TYR A 44 14.50 4.51 -8.12
C TYR A 44 15.84 4.90 -7.54
N ARG A 45 15.92 4.88 -6.21
CA ARG A 45 17.16 5.13 -5.51
C ARG A 45 18.05 3.90 -5.53
N THR A 46 19.32 4.09 -5.87
CA THR A 46 20.33 3.04 -5.84
C THR A 46 20.93 2.85 -4.44
N PRO A 47 21.54 1.67 -4.13
CA PRO A 47 22.10 1.40 -2.80
C PRO A 47 23.20 2.37 -2.35
N ASP A 48 23.93 2.99 -3.28
CA ASP A 48 24.95 4.01 -3.04
C ASP A 48 24.36 5.40 -2.79
N GLY A 49 23.02 5.54 -2.86
CA GLY A 49 22.28 6.78 -2.62
C GLY A 49 22.07 7.64 -3.86
N GLY A 50 22.53 7.18 -5.03
CA GLY A 50 22.22 7.77 -6.33
C GLY A 50 20.79 7.50 -6.79
N TRP A 51 20.50 7.92 -8.02
CA TRP A 51 19.21 7.69 -8.66
C TRP A 51 19.44 7.11 -10.05
N ASP A 52 18.59 6.13 -10.39
CA ASP A 52 18.56 5.51 -11.71
C ASP A 52 17.10 5.34 -12.16
N ARG A 53 16.88 4.94 -13.40
CA ARG A 53 15.54 4.82 -13.96
C ARG A 53 15.46 3.69 -14.97
N TYR A 54 14.28 3.14 -15.12
CA TYR A 54 13.89 2.20 -16.14
C TYR A 54 12.43 2.46 -16.54
N THR A 55 11.96 1.83 -17.59
CA THR A 55 10.60 2.05 -18.08
C THR A 55 9.62 1.00 -17.57
N TYR A 56 8.29 1.25 -17.73
CA TYR A 56 7.29 0.21 -17.46
C TYR A 56 7.49 -1.04 -18.33
N ALA A 57 7.99 -0.89 -19.58
CA ALA A 57 8.32 -2.02 -20.43
C ALA A 57 9.45 -2.86 -19.84
N ASP A 58 10.52 -2.22 -19.34
CA ASP A 58 11.63 -2.88 -18.67
C ASP A 58 11.18 -3.54 -17.36
N CYS A 59 10.39 -2.81 -16.55
CA CYS A 59 9.81 -3.33 -15.33
C CYS A 59 9.00 -4.60 -15.60
N TYR A 60 8.10 -4.56 -16.58
CA TYR A 60 7.26 -5.71 -16.91
C TYR A 60 8.06 -6.91 -17.39
N ALA A 61 9.13 -6.70 -18.20
CA ALA A 61 10.03 -7.77 -18.59
C ALA A 61 10.68 -8.44 -17.37
N ARG A 62 11.09 -7.64 -16.36
CA ARG A 62 11.65 -8.14 -15.10
C ARG A 62 10.60 -8.84 -14.24
N VAL A 63 9.36 -8.31 -14.18
CA VAL A 63 8.21 -8.96 -13.53
C VAL A 63 7.95 -10.34 -14.12
N CYS A 64 7.95 -10.48 -15.46
CA CYS A 64 7.80 -11.78 -16.12
C CYS A 64 8.94 -12.75 -15.77
N ARG A 65 10.19 -12.27 -15.76
CA ARG A 65 11.36 -13.07 -15.36
C ARG A 65 11.25 -13.50 -13.88
N SER A 66 10.90 -12.60 -12.98
CA SER A 66 10.71 -12.89 -11.56
C SER A 66 9.61 -13.95 -11.35
N ALA A 67 8.48 -13.82 -12.02
CA ALA A 67 7.41 -14.82 -11.96
C ALA A 67 7.84 -16.19 -12.48
N ASN A 68 8.53 -16.25 -13.63
CA ASN A 68 9.08 -17.49 -14.17
C ASN A 68 10.11 -18.12 -13.23
N ALA A 69 10.99 -17.32 -12.62
CA ALA A 69 11.97 -17.78 -11.64
C ALA A 69 11.31 -18.40 -10.39
N LEU A 70 10.31 -17.70 -9.82
CA LEU A 70 9.56 -18.22 -8.67
C LEU A 70 8.81 -19.51 -9.00
N ARG A 71 8.21 -19.60 -10.19
CA ARG A 71 7.57 -20.82 -10.66
C ARG A 71 8.56 -21.97 -10.84
N ALA A 72 9.77 -21.69 -11.34
CA ALA A 72 10.84 -22.68 -11.45
C ALA A 72 11.36 -23.17 -10.08
N LEU A 73 11.27 -22.35 -9.04
CA LEU A 73 11.54 -22.73 -7.64
C LEU A 73 10.41 -23.54 -7.02
N GLY A 74 9.28 -23.77 -7.73
CA GLY A 74 8.14 -24.52 -7.26
C GLY A 74 7.16 -23.71 -6.43
N VAL A 75 7.10 -22.38 -6.63
CA VAL A 75 6.04 -21.55 -6.06
C VAL A 75 4.74 -21.83 -6.82
N GLU A 76 3.71 -22.21 -6.08
CA GLU A 76 2.40 -22.57 -6.60
C GLU A 76 1.30 -21.59 -6.12
N PRO A 77 0.12 -21.59 -6.77
CA PRO A 77 -1.02 -20.81 -6.28
C PRO A 77 -1.36 -21.13 -4.83
N GLY A 78 -1.53 -20.09 -4.01
CA GLY A 78 -1.79 -20.22 -2.57
C GLY A 78 -0.54 -20.23 -1.69
N ASP A 79 0.67 -20.40 -2.24
CA ASP A 79 1.91 -20.24 -1.48
C ASP A 79 2.08 -18.80 -1.00
N ARG A 80 2.84 -18.61 0.10
CA ARG A 80 3.21 -17.29 0.61
C ARG A 80 4.69 -17.05 0.39
N VAL A 81 5.01 -15.94 -0.29
CA VAL A 81 6.37 -15.47 -0.49
C VAL A 81 6.55 -14.18 0.30
N GLY A 82 7.45 -14.21 1.28
CA GLY A 82 7.77 -13.05 2.10
C GLY A 82 8.64 -12.04 1.36
N VAL A 83 8.38 -10.75 1.60
CA VAL A 83 9.21 -9.65 1.08
C VAL A 83 9.66 -8.80 2.25
N LEU A 84 10.96 -8.77 2.48
CA LEU A 84 11.66 -7.99 3.50
C LEU A 84 12.54 -6.95 2.80
N ASP A 85 11.96 -5.78 2.51
CA ASP A 85 12.62 -4.79 1.67
C ASP A 85 12.13 -3.37 1.96
N TRP A 86 12.88 -2.39 1.49
CA TRP A 86 12.55 -0.98 1.44
C TRP A 86 11.63 -0.67 0.26
N ASN A 87 11.42 0.62 -0.05
CA ASN A 87 10.69 1.05 -1.24
C ASN A 87 11.60 0.98 -2.48
N SER A 88 12.05 -0.23 -2.81
CA SER A 88 12.97 -0.49 -3.91
C SER A 88 12.25 -0.87 -5.21
N ARG A 89 12.99 -0.84 -6.35
CA ARG A 89 12.48 -1.34 -7.63
C ARG A 89 12.13 -2.82 -7.56
N ARG A 90 12.90 -3.63 -6.82
CA ARG A 90 12.69 -5.08 -6.70
C ARG A 90 11.43 -5.39 -5.91
N HIS A 91 11.17 -4.65 -4.84
CA HIS A 91 9.91 -4.73 -4.12
C HIS A 91 8.73 -4.40 -5.04
N PHE A 92 8.85 -3.35 -5.86
CA PHE A 92 7.82 -2.98 -6.82
C PHE A 92 7.58 -4.07 -7.87
N GLU A 93 8.63 -4.72 -8.37
CA GLU A 93 8.53 -5.86 -9.29
C GLU A 93 7.80 -7.05 -8.65
N LEU A 94 8.06 -7.33 -7.36
CA LEU A 94 7.43 -8.41 -6.59
C LEU A 94 5.93 -8.20 -6.35
N TYR A 95 5.44 -6.94 -6.30
CA TYR A 95 4.00 -6.63 -6.22
C TYR A 95 3.18 -7.24 -7.36
N TRP A 96 3.83 -7.55 -8.47
CA TRP A 96 3.17 -8.06 -9.66
C TRP A 96 3.52 -9.52 -9.94
N SER A 97 4.78 -9.90 -9.71
CA SER A 97 5.26 -11.25 -10.05
C SER A 97 4.71 -12.33 -9.12
N ILE A 98 4.71 -12.11 -7.81
CA ILE A 98 4.22 -13.09 -6.84
C ILE A 98 2.70 -13.31 -7.00
N PRO A 99 1.85 -12.27 -6.90
CA PRO A 99 0.41 -12.47 -7.01
C PRO A 99 -0.03 -12.88 -8.41
N GLY A 100 0.75 -12.53 -9.44
CA GLY A 100 0.49 -12.95 -10.81
C GLY A 100 0.55 -14.47 -11.01
N LEU A 101 1.20 -15.20 -10.12
CA LEU A 101 1.21 -16.66 -10.07
C LEU A 101 0.05 -17.24 -9.23
N GLY A 102 -0.77 -16.40 -8.58
CA GLY A 102 -1.74 -16.82 -7.60
C GLY A 102 -1.16 -17.09 -6.21
N ALA A 103 0.12 -16.80 -6.01
CA ALA A 103 0.76 -16.82 -4.70
C ALA A 103 0.47 -15.52 -3.93
N VAL A 104 0.61 -15.55 -2.61
CA VAL A 104 0.35 -14.40 -1.75
C VAL A 104 1.67 -13.70 -1.39
N MET A 105 1.79 -12.42 -1.71
CA MET A 105 2.94 -11.63 -1.27
C MET A 105 2.76 -11.23 0.20
N LEU A 106 3.54 -11.81 1.11
CA LEU A 106 3.55 -11.40 2.50
C LEU A 106 4.47 -10.20 2.69
N GLN A 107 3.90 -9.08 3.12
CA GLN A 107 4.63 -7.86 3.49
C GLN A 107 5.23 -8.03 4.89
N MET A 108 6.55 -8.23 4.96
CA MET A 108 7.26 -8.40 6.23
C MET A 108 7.61 -7.04 6.83
N ASN A 109 6.97 -6.70 7.94
CA ASN A 109 7.12 -5.38 8.56
C ASN A 109 8.48 -5.26 9.29
N LEU A 110 9.37 -4.42 8.78
CA LEU A 110 10.70 -4.16 9.32
C LEU A 110 10.72 -3.58 10.74
N ARG A 111 9.59 -3.10 11.24
CA ARG A 111 9.46 -2.49 12.57
C ARG A 111 9.06 -3.49 13.65
N LEU A 112 8.73 -4.71 13.27
CA LEU A 112 8.45 -5.79 14.22
C LEU A 112 9.75 -6.29 14.86
N GLY A 113 9.68 -6.61 16.14
CA GLY A 113 10.76 -7.33 16.82
C GLY A 113 10.92 -8.77 16.27
N PRO A 114 12.07 -9.43 16.53
CA PRO A 114 12.33 -10.78 16.01
C PRO A 114 11.27 -11.82 16.41
N GLU A 115 10.69 -11.72 17.61
CA GLU A 115 9.65 -12.62 18.10
C GLU A 115 8.36 -12.49 17.28
N ASP A 116 7.85 -11.25 17.12
CA ASP A 116 6.64 -10.99 16.34
C ASP A 116 6.86 -11.31 14.87
N LEU A 117 8.01 -10.98 14.30
CA LEU A 117 8.33 -11.29 12.92
C LEU A 117 8.42 -12.81 12.70
N GLY A 118 9.03 -13.55 13.64
CA GLY A 118 9.04 -15.02 13.63
C GLY A 118 7.64 -15.62 13.71
N TYR A 119 6.79 -15.04 14.57
CA TYR A 119 5.36 -15.42 14.62
C TYR A 119 4.67 -15.19 13.28
N VAL A 120 4.85 -14.02 12.67
CA VAL A 120 4.23 -13.70 11.36
C VAL A 120 4.66 -14.69 10.29
N VAL A 121 5.95 -14.98 10.20
CA VAL A 121 6.51 -15.95 9.24
C VAL A 121 5.96 -17.35 9.46
N GLY A 122 5.87 -17.81 10.71
CA GLY A 122 5.33 -19.12 11.05
C GLY A 122 3.84 -19.22 10.82
N HIS A 123 3.06 -18.24 11.29
CA HIS A 123 1.61 -18.22 11.18
C HIS A 123 1.13 -18.12 9.71
N SER A 124 1.87 -17.40 8.87
CA SER A 124 1.57 -17.29 7.43
C SER A 124 2.17 -18.43 6.61
N ASP A 125 2.95 -19.33 7.20
CA ASP A 125 3.57 -20.50 6.52
C ASP A 125 4.32 -20.08 5.23
N VAL A 126 5.27 -19.12 5.38
CA VAL A 126 6.05 -18.57 4.27
C VAL A 126 6.98 -19.63 3.68
N SER A 127 6.96 -19.80 2.36
CA SER A 127 7.80 -20.79 1.66
C SER A 127 9.15 -20.24 1.18
N TYR A 128 9.19 -18.99 0.73
CA TYR A 128 10.40 -18.26 0.31
C TYR A 128 10.39 -16.84 0.85
N VAL A 129 11.57 -16.25 1.06
CA VAL A 129 11.71 -14.85 1.45
C VAL A 129 12.66 -14.12 0.50
N CYS A 130 12.14 -13.07 -0.15
CA CYS A 130 12.95 -12.09 -0.87
C CYS A 130 13.43 -11.04 0.13
N VAL A 131 14.74 -10.84 0.27
CA VAL A 131 15.32 -9.98 1.29
C VAL A 131 16.35 -9.02 0.69
N ASP A 132 16.22 -7.72 1.00
CA ASP A 132 17.25 -6.72 0.68
C ASP A 132 18.55 -7.04 1.44
N GLU A 133 19.71 -6.89 0.79
CA GLU A 133 21.01 -7.19 1.40
C GLU A 133 21.20 -6.49 2.75
N SER A 134 20.77 -5.24 2.89
CA SER A 134 20.90 -4.47 4.13
C SER A 134 20.05 -4.99 5.29
N LEU A 135 19.07 -5.87 5.00
CA LEU A 135 18.14 -6.46 5.97
C LEU A 135 18.44 -7.92 6.31
N LEU A 136 19.53 -8.47 5.78
CA LEU A 136 19.99 -9.83 6.11
C LEU A 136 20.07 -10.11 7.63
N PRO A 137 20.56 -9.19 8.48
CA PRO A 137 20.56 -9.43 9.94
C PRO A 137 19.17 -9.65 10.54
N ILE A 138 18.14 -8.99 9.99
CA ILE A 138 16.74 -9.20 10.42
C ILE A 138 16.28 -10.59 9.96
N ALA A 139 16.54 -10.96 8.72
CA ALA A 139 16.19 -12.28 8.19
C ALA A 139 16.88 -13.41 8.99
N GLU A 140 18.15 -13.26 9.33
CA GLU A 140 18.91 -14.21 10.17
C GLU A 140 18.29 -14.38 11.57
N SER A 141 17.75 -13.30 12.15
CA SER A 141 17.14 -13.36 13.49
C SER A 141 15.89 -14.24 13.55
N VAL A 142 15.20 -14.47 12.44
CA VAL A 142 14.00 -15.33 12.38
C VAL A 142 14.26 -16.69 11.74
N ALA A 143 15.36 -16.85 11.01
CA ALA A 143 15.65 -18.05 10.22
C ALA A 143 15.72 -19.33 11.07
N ALA A 144 16.31 -19.27 12.26
CA ALA A 144 16.46 -20.41 13.15
C ALA A 144 15.12 -21.03 13.59
N ASN A 145 14.06 -20.22 13.65
CA ASN A 145 12.72 -20.62 14.07
C ASN A 145 11.74 -20.74 12.88
N SER A 146 12.24 -20.75 11.65
CA SER A 146 11.43 -20.76 10.42
C SER A 146 11.84 -21.89 9.47
N PRO A 147 11.80 -23.16 9.91
CA PRO A 147 12.29 -24.31 9.14
C PRO A 147 11.46 -24.59 7.86
N GLN A 148 10.25 -24.01 7.74
CA GLN A 148 9.39 -24.13 6.55
C GLN A 148 9.92 -23.32 5.37
N ILE A 149 10.83 -22.36 5.58
CA ILE A 149 11.39 -21.54 4.50
C ILE A 149 12.32 -22.39 3.63
N LYS A 150 11.95 -22.61 2.39
CA LYS A 150 12.69 -23.40 1.40
C LYS A 150 13.91 -22.68 0.83
N GLY A 151 13.92 -21.34 0.90
CA GLY A 151 15.06 -20.54 0.42
C GLY A 151 14.90 -19.05 0.66
N TRP A 152 16.06 -18.39 0.73
CA TRP A 152 16.24 -16.95 0.91
C TRP A 152 16.76 -16.35 -0.39
N ILE A 153 16.04 -15.40 -0.98
CA ILE A 153 16.38 -14.77 -2.25
C ILE A 153 16.92 -13.38 -1.91
N VAL A 154 18.24 -13.22 -1.93
CA VAL A 154 18.88 -11.93 -1.65
C VAL A 154 18.74 -10.99 -2.84
N MET A 155 18.28 -9.77 -2.57
CA MET A 155 18.09 -8.69 -3.53
C MET A 155 19.26 -7.70 -3.40
N THR A 156 20.22 -7.82 -4.29
CA THR A 156 21.46 -7.02 -4.33
C THR A 156 21.98 -6.94 -5.76
N ASP A 157 22.86 -5.95 -6.04
CA ASP A 157 23.63 -5.86 -7.30
C ASP A 157 25.02 -6.50 -7.15
N LYS A 158 25.42 -6.95 -5.94
CA LYS A 158 26.69 -7.60 -5.70
C LYS A 158 26.64 -9.08 -6.05
N PRO A 159 27.72 -9.68 -6.57
CA PRO A 159 27.82 -11.11 -6.74
C PRO A 159 27.57 -11.89 -5.45
N LEU A 160 26.93 -13.07 -5.56
CA LEU A 160 26.51 -13.87 -4.40
C LEU A 160 27.67 -14.27 -3.48
N ASP A 161 28.87 -14.49 -4.03
CA ASP A 161 30.08 -14.85 -3.30
C ASP A 161 30.61 -13.71 -2.39
N GLN A 162 30.18 -12.49 -2.62
CA GLN A 162 30.48 -11.32 -1.78
C GLN A 162 29.49 -11.13 -0.63
N ILE A 163 28.38 -11.86 -0.62
CA ILE A 163 27.34 -11.74 0.39
C ILE A 163 27.67 -12.59 1.62
N LYS A 164 27.80 -11.92 2.75
CA LYS A 164 28.10 -12.58 4.03
C LYS A 164 26.80 -12.77 4.82
N THR A 165 26.36 -14.02 4.94
CA THR A 165 25.16 -14.39 5.71
C THR A 165 25.19 -15.85 6.14
N THR A 166 24.44 -16.15 7.20
CA THR A 166 24.21 -17.51 7.69
C THR A 166 23.02 -18.20 7.02
N LEU A 167 22.20 -17.45 6.25
CA LEU A 167 20.99 -17.94 5.61
C LEU A 167 21.29 -19.02 4.57
N LYS A 168 20.55 -20.13 4.60
CA LYS A 168 20.70 -21.25 3.66
C LYS A 168 19.35 -21.93 3.39
N PRO A 169 19.07 -22.34 2.12
CA PRO A 169 19.85 -22.01 0.92
C PRO A 169 19.71 -20.52 0.58
N LEU A 170 20.77 -19.91 0.08
CA LEU A 170 20.78 -18.52 -0.39
C LEU A 170 20.76 -18.49 -1.92
N LEU A 171 19.81 -17.76 -2.49
CA LEU A 171 19.63 -17.55 -3.92
C LEU A 171 19.81 -16.07 -4.26
N HIS A 172 20.23 -15.75 -5.47
CA HIS A 172 20.46 -14.38 -5.91
C HIS A 172 19.33 -13.93 -6.85
N TYR A 173 18.65 -12.84 -6.51
CA TYR A 173 17.50 -12.36 -7.28
C TYR A 173 17.84 -12.08 -8.74
N GLU A 174 18.92 -11.33 -9.00
CA GLU A 174 19.29 -10.96 -10.37
C GLU A 174 19.74 -12.17 -11.21
N ASP A 175 20.43 -13.16 -10.62
CA ASP A 175 20.81 -14.40 -11.32
C ASP A 175 19.59 -15.24 -11.68
N LEU A 176 18.61 -15.32 -10.77
CA LEU A 176 17.33 -15.99 -11.03
C LEU A 176 16.59 -15.32 -12.19
N LEU A 177 16.56 -13.99 -12.24
CA LEU A 177 15.96 -13.25 -13.33
C LEU A 177 16.71 -13.43 -14.65
N ALA A 178 18.06 -13.41 -14.61
CA ALA A 178 18.90 -13.60 -15.80
C ALA A 178 18.68 -14.96 -16.45
N ALA A 179 18.41 -16.00 -15.67
CA ALA A 179 18.15 -17.35 -16.14
C ALA A 179 16.70 -17.58 -16.64
N ALA A 180 15.78 -16.65 -16.37
CA ALA A 180 14.36 -16.82 -16.65
C ALA A 180 13.91 -16.07 -17.91
N ASP A 181 12.86 -16.58 -18.58
CA ASP A 181 12.26 -15.94 -19.75
C ASP A 181 11.51 -14.66 -19.36
N ALA A 182 11.63 -13.61 -20.19
CA ALA A 182 10.89 -12.35 -20.07
C ALA A 182 9.44 -12.44 -20.58
N LYS A 183 9.00 -13.60 -21.02
CA LYS A 183 7.62 -13.85 -21.46
C LYS A 183 6.99 -14.89 -20.57
N ILE A 184 5.74 -14.65 -20.21
CA ILE A 184 4.95 -15.55 -19.37
C ILE A 184 3.50 -15.56 -19.86
N ASP A 185 2.90 -16.73 -19.89
CA ASP A 185 1.45 -16.88 -19.97
C ASP A 185 0.91 -16.83 -18.53
N TRP A 186 0.31 -15.70 -18.18
CA TRP A 186 -0.26 -15.50 -16.86
C TRP A 186 -1.49 -16.39 -16.68
N PRO A 187 -1.57 -17.11 -15.55
CA PRO A 187 -2.81 -17.81 -15.21
C PRO A 187 -3.95 -16.81 -14.98
N GLU A 188 -5.17 -17.24 -15.25
CA GLU A 188 -6.38 -16.50 -14.85
C GLU A 188 -6.62 -16.79 -13.37
N ILE A 189 -6.34 -15.83 -12.50
CA ILE A 189 -6.51 -15.95 -11.05
C ILE A 189 -7.93 -15.52 -10.69
N ASP A 190 -8.64 -16.31 -9.86
CA ASP A 190 -9.91 -15.91 -9.26
C ASP A 190 -9.72 -14.59 -8.49
N GLU A 191 -10.51 -13.58 -8.82
CA GLU A 191 -10.38 -12.24 -8.26
C GLU A 191 -10.59 -12.16 -6.74
N THR A 192 -11.21 -13.19 -6.16
CA THR A 192 -11.41 -13.32 -4.71
C THR A 192 -10.22 -13.97 -4.01
N SER A 193 -9.27 -14.53 -4.76
CA SER A 193 -8.01 -15.06 -4.21
C SER A 193 -7.15 -13.95 -3.61
N ALA A 194 -6.34 -14.32 -2.61
CA ALA A 194 -5.44 -13.38 -1.96
C ALA A 194 -4.32 -12.93 -2.91
N TYR A 195 -4.15 -11.63 -3.03
CA TYR A 195 -3.07 -10.93 -3.71
C TYR A 195 -1.85 -10.77 -2.78
N SER A 196 -2.10 -10.29 -1.59
CA SER A 196 -1.05 -10.01 -0.61
C SER A 196 -1.59 -10.08 0.81
N ALA A 197 -0.68 -10.12 1.78
CA ALA A 197 -1.01 -10.08 3.20
C ALA A 197 -0.16 -9.06 3.95
N CYS A 198 -0.79 -8.35 4.88
CA CYS A 198 -0.13 -7.53 5.88
C CYS A 198 -0.56 -7.98 7.27
N TYR A 199 0.36 -7.89 8.23
CA TYR A 199 0.04 -8.14 9.62
C TYR A 199 -0.02 -6.83 10.41
N THR A 200 -1.05 -6.71 11.25
CA THR A 200 -1.20 -5.54 12.12
C THR A 200 -0.15 -5.56 13.22
N THR A 201 0.24 -4.38 13.70
CA THR A 201 1.17 -4.22 14.84
C THR A 201 0.44 -4.18 16.17
N GLY A 202 -0.69 -4.85 16.29
CA GLY A 202 -1.65 -4.75 17.40
C GLY A 202 -1.08 -4.35 18.75
N THR A 203 -1.68 -3.35 19.36
CA THR A 203 -1.28 -2.81 20.68
C THR A 203 -1.56 -3.78 21.84
N THR A 204 -2.34 -4.84 21.59
CA THR A 204 -2.75 -5.84 22.59
C THR A 204 -2.83 -7.22 21.94
N GLY A 205 -1.73 -7.97 21.99
CA GLY A 205 -1.70 -9.34 21.51
C GLY A 205 -0.82 -9.57 20.28
N LYS A 206 -0.87 -10.78 19.70
CA LYS A 206 -0.09 -11.16 18.52
C LYS A 206 -0.57 -10.41 17.26
N PRO A 207 0.34 -10.15 16.30
CA PRO A 207 -0.02 -9.57 15.01
C PRO A 207 -1.12 -10.36 14.31
N LYS A 208 -2.11 -9.66 13.73
CA LYS A 208 -3.25 -10.28 13.02
C LYS A 208 -3.06 -10.18 11.53
N GLY A 209 -3.21 -11.29 10.80
CA GLY A 209 -3.05 -11.35 9.35
C GLY A 209 -4.29 -10.88 8.60
N VAL A 210 -4.12 -9.90 7.73
CA VAL A 210 -5.13 -9.42 6.77
C VAL A 210 -4.68 -9.80 5.37
N TYR A 211 -5.49 -10.57 4.67
CA TYR A 211 -5.24 -11.05 3.31
C TYR A 211 -6.14 -10.30 2.33
N TYR A 212 -5.54 -9.53 1.45
CA TYR A 212 -6.23 -8.70 0.47
C TYR A 212 -6.46 -9.47 -0.83
N SER A 213 -7.68 -9.45 -1.35
CA SER A 213 -7.98 -10.08 -2.63
C SER A 213 -7.53 -9.23 -3.82
N HIS A 214 -7.32 -9.86 -4.99
CA HIS A 214 -7.10 -9.15 -6.26
C HIS A 214 -8.22 -8.14 -6.53
N ARG A 215 -9.48 -8.56 -6.35
CA ARG A 215 -10.66 -7.71 -6.50
C ARG A 215 -10.62 -6.50 -5.57
N GLY A 216 -10.31 -6.72 -4.29
CA GLY A 216 -10.20 -5.65 -3.28
C GLY A 216 -9.15 -4.62 -3.66
N ILE A 217 -7.95 -5.07 -4.04
CA ILE A 217 -6.84 -4.20 -4.49
C ILE A 217 -7.23 -3.42 -5.75
N TYR A 218 -7.84 -4.08 -6.74
CA TYR A 218 -8.23 -3.42 -7.99
C TYR A 218 -9.25 -2.29 -7.75
N LEU A 219 -10.31 -2.57 -6.97
CA LEU A 219 -11.35 -1.59 -6.64
C LEU A 219 -10.80 -0.47 -5.76
N HIS A 220 -9.94 -0.79 -4.77
CA HIS A 220 -9.27 0.20 -3.95
C HIS A 220 -8.39 1.14 -4.79
N SER A 221 -7.61 0.59 -5.75
CA SER A 221 -6.77 1.38 -6.66
C SER A 221 -7.60 2.37 -7.48
N THR A 222 -8.74 1.93 -8.00
CA THR A 222 -9.69 2.79 -8.72
C THR A 222 -10.27 3.86 -7.79
N GLY A 223 -10.66 3.49 -6.57
CA GLY A 223 -11.15 4.41 -5.55
C GLY A 223 -10.11 5.46 -5.16
N MET A 224 -8.85 5.03 -4.97
CA MET A 224 -7.71 5.93 -4.69
C MET A 224 -7.51 6.91 -5.83
N ALA A 225 -7.36 6.42 -7.05
CA ALA A 225 -7.11 7.26 -8.23
C ALA A 225 -8.20 8.31 -8.42
N THR A 226 -9.47 7.93 -8.31
CA THR A 226 -10.60 8.85 -8.48
C THR A 226 -10.71 9.89 -7.36
N ASN A 227 -10.53 9.49 -6.09
CA ASN A 227 -10.64 10.42 -4.96
C ASN A 227 -9.43 11.36 -4.83
N MET A 228 -8.22 10.90 -5.18
CA MET A 228 -7.05 11.77 -5.31
C MET A 228 -7.12 12.67 -6.55
N GLY A 229 -7.98 12.37 -7.51
CA GLY A 229 -8.05 13.05 -8.80
C GLY A 229 -6.76 12.84 -9.59
N MET A 230 -6.26 11.60 -9.61
CA MET A 230 -5.06 11.21 -10.36
C MET A 230 -5.30 11.27 -11.85
N THR A 231 -4.28 11.62 -12.60
CA THR A 231 -4.30 11.74 -14.06
C THR A 231 -3.00 11.23 -14.65
N LEU A 232 -2.95 10.96 -15.94
CA LEU A 232 -1.76 10.50 -16.67
C LEU A 232 -0.54 11.45 -16.60
N ASP A 233 -0.76 12.69 -16.14
CA ASP A 233 0.30 13.71 -16.00
C ASP A 233 0.89 13.76 -14.58
N ASP A 234 0.54 12.80 -13.73
CA ASP A 234 1.05 12.76 -12.37
C ASP A 234 2.41 12.06 -12.26
N CYS A 235 3.20 12.54 -11.32
CA CYS A 235 4.42 11.91 -10.86
C CYS A 235 4.26 11.54 -9.40
N VAL A 236 4.39 10.26 -9.06
CA VAL A 236 4.01 9.70 -7.77
C VAL A 236 5.25 9.23 -7.02
N MET A 237 5.58 9.87 -5.90
CA MET A 237 6.65 9.40 -5.00
C MET A 237 6.08 8.58 -3.85
N LEU A 238 6.56 7.35 -3.69
CA LEU A 238 6.10 6.38 -2.71
C LEU A 238 6.90 6.48 -1.41
N ILE A 239 6.54 7.39 -0.49
CA ILE A 239 7.29 7.60 0.77
C ILE A 239 6.87 6.61 1.85
N THR A 240 5.57 6.39 2.06
CA THR A 240 5.12 5.38 3.04
C THR A 240 5.76 4.03 2.71
N PRO A 241 6.29 3.30 3.72
CA PRO A 241 6.91 2.01 3.46
C PRO A 241 5.98 1.05 2.73
N MET A 242 6.50 0.41 1.68
CA MET A 242 5.73 -0.52 0.85
C MET A 242 5.27 -1.75 1.63
N PHE A 243 6.03 -2.17 2.65
CA PHE A 243 5.66 -3.25 3.56
C PHE A 243 4.54 -2.87 4.55
N HIS A 244 4.19 -1.58 4.70
CA HIS A 244 3.17 -1.11 5.63
C HIS A 244 1.90 -0.71 4.88
N GLY A 245 0.86 -1.54 5.01
CA GLY A 245 -0.41 -1.32 4.31
C GLY A 245 -0.21 -1.08 2.81
N GLN A 246 0.79 -1.73 2.20
CA GLN A 246 1.12 -1.64 0.78
C GLN A 246 1.31 -0.20 0.30
N CYS A 247 2.04 0.62 1.08
CA CYS A 247 2.20 2.05 0.79
C CYS A 247 0.84 2.75 0.57
N TRP A 248 -0.17 2.32 1.35
CA TRP A 248 -1.55 2.79 1.30
C TRP A 248 -2.23 2.64 -0.06
N GLY A 249 -1.80 1.65 -0.86
CA GLY A 249 -2.36 1.34 -2.17
C GLY A 249 -1.94 2.31 -3.29
N LEU A 250 -1.04 3.24 -3.00
CA LEU A 250 -0.59 4.23 -3.98
C LEU A 250 0.22 3.61 -5.14
N PRO A 251 1.07 2.56 -4.94
CA PRO A 251 1.76 1.88 -6.05
C PRO A 251 0.80 1.33 -7.09
N GLN A 252 -0.27 0.68 -6.65
CA GLN A 252 -1.26 0.07 -7.52
C GLN A 252 -2.11 1.13 -8.25
N ALA A 253 -2.48 2.22 -7.54
CA ALA A 253 -3.23 3.32 -8.13
C ALA A 253 -2.39 4.08 -9.20
N ALA A 254 -1.11 4.33 -8.93
CA ALA A 254 -0.20 4.92 -9.91
C ALA A 254 -0.02 4.02 -11.14
N THR A 255 0.12 2.70 -10.94
CA THR A 255 0.25 1.74 -12.05
C THR A 255 -1.04 1.60 -12.86
N LEU A 256 -2.22 1.75 -12.24
CA LEU A 256 -3.52 1.76 -12.94
C LEU A 256 -3.56 2.82 -14.03
N LEU A 257 -2.96 3.99 -13.77
CA LEU A 257 -2.88 5.12 -14.72
C LEU A 257 -1.54 5.16 -15.49
N ALA A 258 -0.61 4.28 -15.18
CA ALA A 258 0.76 4.31 -15.69
C ALA A 258 1.50 5.64 -15.41
N ASP A 259 1.27 6.20 -14.22
CA ASP A 259 1.94 7.42 -13.79
C ASP A 259 3.44 7.21 -13.66
N LYS A 260 4.23 8.29 -13.80
CA LYS A 260 5.64 8.25 -13.42
C LYS A 260 5.76 7.93 -11.93
N ILE A 261 6.57 6.92 -11.58
CA ILE A 261 6.79 6.48 -10.19
C ILE A 261 8.20 6.83 -9.74
N VAL A 262 8.32 7.31 -8.49
CA VAL A 262 9.60 7.56 -7.82
C VAL A 262 9.66 6.70 -6.55
N LEU A 263 10.64 5.79 -6.51
CA LEU A 263 10.88 4.85 -5.43
C LEU A 263 12.09 5.32 -4.60
N PRO A 264 11.87 5.90 -3.40
CA PRO A 264 12.93 6.54 -2.63
C PRO A 264 13.88 5.55 -1.93
N GLY A 265 13.65 4.23 -2.04
CA GLY A 265 14.47 3.22 -1.40
C GLY A 265 14.48 3.37 0.13
N ARG A 266 15.66 3.14 0.71
CA ARG A 266 15.90 3.40 2.13
C ARG A 266 16.14 4.90 2.34
N TYR A 267 15.41 5.51 3.27
CA TYR A 267 15.63 6.88 3.72
C TYR A 267 15.54 6.96 5.25
N ALA A 268 16.14 8.01 5.83
CA ALA A 268 16.03 8.32 7.25
C ALA A 268 14.98 9.41 7.48
N ALA A 269 14.14 9.23 8.49
CA ALA A 269 13.11 10.21 8.83
C ALA A 269 13.70 11.55 9.31
N GLU A 270 14.92 11.49 9.85
CA GLU A 270 15.68 12.64 10.33
C GLU A 270 16.37 13.43 9.20
N ASP A 271 16.54 12.83 8.03
CA ASP A 271 17.13 13.46 6.83
C ASP A 271 16.20 13.30 5.62
N THR A 272 15.24 14.21 5.53
CA THR A 272 14.27 14.27 4.44
C THR A 272 14.72 15.12 3.25
N LYS A 273 15.90 15.74 3.33
CA LYS A 273 16.47 16.57 2.26
C LYS A 273 16.51 15.82 0.91
N PRO A 274 17.02 14.57 0.82
CA PRO A 274 17.04 13.85 -0.45
C PRO A 274 15.65 13.62 -1.05
N LEU A 275 14.61 13.47 -0.20
CA LEU A 275 13.24 13.33 -0.67
C LEU A 275 12.73 14.61 -1.32
N VAL A 276 12.91 15.76 -0.66
CA VAL A 276 12.48 17.08 -1.19
C VAL A 276 13.23 17.43 -2.45
N ASP A 277 14.56 17.25 -2.47
CA ASP A 277 15.39 17.54 -3.65
C ASP A 277 14.93 16.70 -4.85
N THR A 278 14.59 15.43 -4.62
CA THR A 278 14.07 14.55 -5.68
C THR A 278 12.66 14.92 -6.09
N MET A 279 11.78 15.31 -5.16
CA MET A 279 10.46 15.83 -5.52
C MET A 279 10.55 17.01 -6.47
N ILE A 280 11.49 17.91 -6.24
CA ILE A 280 11.74 19.07 -7.11
C ILE A 280 12.28 18.61 -8.47
N ALA A 281 13.30 17.75 -8.46
CA ALA A 281 13.98 17.29 -9.67
C ALA A 281 13.08 16.48 -10.60
N GLU A 282 12.22 15.62 -10.04
CA GLU A 282 11.35 14.72 -10.81
C GLU A 282 9.94 15.29 -11.07
N GLY A 283 9.62 16.45 -10.48
CA GLY A 283 8.32 17.11 -10.65
C GLY A 283 7.18 16.34 -9.98
N VAL A 284 7.40 15.84 -8.76
CA VAL A 284 6.40 15.03 -8.04
C VAL A 284 5.14 15.83 -7.79
N THR A 285 3.99 15.22 -8.09
CA THR A 285 2.65 15.80 -7.90
C THR A 285 1.79 15.04 -6.89
N ILE A 286 2.18 13.81 -6.56
CA ILE A 286 1.48 13.00 -5.55
C ILE A 286 2.52 12.32 -4.66
N THR A 287 2.26 12.33 -3.37
CA THR A 287 3.02 11.53 -2.40
C THR A 287 2.14 11.16 -1.21
N ASN A 288 2.64 10.27 -0.37
CA ASN A 288 1.99 9.86 0.86
C ASN A 288 2.98 9.78 2.02
N GLY A 289 2.51 10.04 3.23
CA GLY A 289 3.37 9.95 4.42
C GLY A 289 2.64 10.34 5.70
N ALA A 290 3.23 9.95 6.83
CA ALA A 290 2.80 10.43 8.13
C ALA A 290 3.29 11.87 8.38
N PRO A 291 2.61 12.64 9.24
CA PRO A 291 3.06 13.98 9.63
C PRO A 291 4.51 14.02 10.13
N ALA A 292 4.97 12.96 10.78
CA ALA A 292 6.34 12.83 11.27
C ALA A 292 7.41 12.88 10.16
N ILE A 293 7.05 12.56 8.91
CA ILE A 293 7.92 12.68 7.74
C ILE A 293 7.74 14.05 7.07
N PHE A 294 6.51 14.52 6.97
CA PHE A 294 6.23 15.79 6.30
C PHE A 294 6.71 17.01 7.08
N GLN A 295 6.70 16.97 8.43
CA GLN A 295 7.16 18.10 9.23
C GLN A 295 8.65 18.44 9.01
N PRO A 296 9.61 17.49 9.04
CA PRO A 296 11.00 17.75 8.68
C PRO A 296 11.17 18.24 7.22
N MET A 297 10.35 17.73 6.29
CA MET A 297 10.38 18.19 4.89
C MET A 297 10.00 19.66 4.79
N LEU A 298 8.94 20.10 5.50
CA LEU A 298 8.53 21.50 5.55
C LEU A 298 9.65 22.37 6.12
N GLN A 299 10.27 21.95 7.23
CA GLN A 299 11.40 22.67 7.84
C GLN A 299 12.57 22.82 6.87
N TYR A 300 12.88 21.77 6.10
CA TYR A 300 13.92 21.87 5.07
C TYR A 300 13.52 22.84 3.95
N ILE A 301 12.27 22.79 3.46
CA ILE A 301 11.75 23.72 2.45
C ILE A 301 11.85 25.16 2.93
N GLU A 302 11.59 25.45 4.21
CA GLU A 302 11.74 26.77 4.81
C GLU A 302 13.17 27.35 4.68
N THR A 303 14.19 26.49 4.65
CA THR A 303 15.60 26.92 4.49
C THR A 303 15.98 27.20 3.05
N LEU A 304 15.22 26.74 2.06
CA LEU A 304 15.55 26.91 0.65
C LEU A 304 15.45 28.39 0.24
N PRO A 305 16.43 28.92 -0.52
CA PRO A 305 16.40 30.31 -0.96
C PRO A 305 15.27 30.60 -1.95
N VAL A 306 14.91 29.60 -2.75
CA VAL A 306 13.76 29.63 -3.66
C VAL A 306 12.83 28.48 -3.27
N LYS A 307 11.59 28.82 -2.95
CA LYS A 307 10.58 27.82 -2.59
C LYS A 307 10.13 27.09 -3.85
N PRO A 308 9.99 25.75 -3.79
CA PRO A 308 9.48 24.98 -4.93
C PRO A 308 8.02 25.31 -5.19
N ASP A 309 7.62 25.28 -6.46
CA ASP A 309 6.21 25.31 -6.85
C ASP A 309 5.64 23.90 -6.80
N PHE A 310 4.89 23.59 -5.75
CA PHE A 310 4.15 22.36 -5.56
C PHE A 310 2.64 22.58 -5.67
N SER A 311 2.20 23.59 -6.41
CA SER A 311 0.76 23.93 -6.56
C SER A 311 -0.09 22.81 -7.13
N ARG A 312 0.53 21.86 -7.84
CA ARG A 312 -0.12 20.60 -8.30
C ARG A 312 0.00 19.45 -7.33
N MET A 313 0.78 19.58 -6.25
CA MET A 313 1.09 18.47 -5.34
C MET A 313 -0.07 18.20 -4.38
N ARG A 314 -0.43 16.93 -4.25
CA ARG A 314 -1.38 16.37 -3.30
C ARG A 314 -0.64 15.39 -2.39
N MET A 315 -0.52 15.75 -1.12
CA MET A 315 0.21 15.00 -0.12
C MET A 315 -0.78 14.24 0.76
N LEU A 316 -0.95 12.94 0.53
CA LEU A 316 -1.83 12.09 1.33
C LEU A 316 -1.20 11.87 2.71
N SER A 317 -1.83 12.41 3.75
CA SER A 317 -1.36 12.31 5.14
C SER A 317 -2.31 11.47 5.99
N GLY A 318 -1.76 10.52 6.74
CA GLY A 318 -2.51 9.60 7.60
C GLY A 318 -1.66 9.07 8.74
N ALA A 319 -2.12 8.01 9.39
CA ALA A 319 -1.57 7.42 10.60
C ALA A 319 -1.70 8.29 11.87
N SER A 320 -1.83 9.59 11.73
CA SER A 320 -2.19 10.56 12.79
C SER A 320 -2.76 11.82 12.17
N GLU A 321 -3.44 12.64 12.98
CA GLU A 321 -3.94 13.95 12.53
C GLU A 321 -2.77 14.86 12.13
N PRO A 322 -2.75 15.38 10.89
CA PRO A 322 -1.73 16.35 10.49
C PRO A 322 -1.95 17.69 11.21
N PRO A 323 -0.88 18.28 11.80
CA PRO A 323 -0.98 19.59 12.42
C PRO A 323 -1.45 20.65 11.41
N LEU A 324 -2.41 21.49 11.81
CA LEU A 324 -2.96 22.52 10.94
C LEU A 324 -1.85 23.48 10.46
N SER A 325 -0.91 23.83 11.34
CA SER A 325 0.25 24.68 11.01
C SER A 325 1.12 24.07 9.88
N MET A 326 1.29 22.74 9.88
CA MET A 326 2.01 22.06 8.81
C MET A 326 1.24 22.12 7.49
N MET A 327 -0.07 21.89 7.52
CA MET A 327 -0.92 21.96 6.31
C MET A 327 -0.90 23.37 5.69
N ILE A 328 -1.03 24.41 6.51
CA ILE A 328 -0.97 25.81 6.10
C ILE A 328 0.44 26.13 5.60
N GLY A 329 1.49 25.71 6.31
CA GLY A 329 2.88 25.96 5.93
C GLY A 329 3.23 25.40 4.54
N PHE A 330 2.83 24.17 4.22
CA PHE A 330 3.01 23.62 2.87
C PHE A 330 2.25 24.43 1.82
N TYR A 331 1.02 24.80 2.11
CA TYR A 331 0.19 25.55 1.18
C TYR A 331 0.76 26.96 0.91
N ASP A 332 1.11 27.70 1.96
CA ASP A 332 1.60 29.08 1.86
C ASP A 332 2.97 29.16 1.20
N LEU A 333 3.87 28.20 1.51
CA LEU A 333 5.22 28.20 0.98
C LEU A 333 5.34 27.65 -0.43
N THR A 334 4.48 26.68 -0.79
CA THR A 334 4.68 25.88 -2.01
C THR A 334 3.42 25.68 -2.85
N GLY A 335 2.25 26.02 -2.33
CA GLY A 335 0.97 25.70 -2.95
C GLY A 335 0.51 24.24 -2.77
N ALA A 336 1.28 23.36 -2.12
CA ALA A 336 0.92 21.95 -1.96
C ALA A 336 -0.32 21.75 -1.09
N GLU A 337 -1.20 20.84 -1.51
CA GLU A 337 -2.37 20.43 -0.72
C GLU A 337 -2.08 19.19 0.13
N VAL A 338 -2.08 19.32 1.46
CA VAL A 338 -2.08 18.17 2.36
C VAL A 338 -3.52 17.64 2.47
N VAL A 339 -3.71 16.38 2.12
CA VAL A 339 -4.99 15.67 2.12
C VAL A 339 -5.00 14.68 3.29
N HIS A 340 -5.75 14.99 4.34
CA HIS A 340 -5.89 14.09 5.48
C HIS A 340 -6.74 12.87 5.10
N ALA A 341 -6.30 11.68 5.51
CA ALA A 341 -6.98 10.42 5.26
C ALA A 341 -7.03 9.56 6.53
N TYR A 342 -8.07 8.77 6.64
CA TYR A 342 -8.21 7.74 7.65
C TYR A 342 -8.31 6.36 7.00
N GLY A 343 -7.66 5.40 7.64
CA GLY A 343 -7.67 4.02 7.22
C GLY A 343 -6.88 3.12 8.15
N ALA A 344 -6.91 1.84 7.86
CA ALA A 344 -6.27 0.80 8.66
C ALA A 344 -5.80 -0.34 7.75
N THR A 345 -4.95 -1.23 8.28
CA THR A 345 -4.56 -2.47 7.59
C THR A 345 -5.78 -3.26 7.14
N GLU A 346 -6.82 -3.32 7.97
CA GLU A 346 -8.07 -4.02 7.72
C GLU A 346 -8.93 -3.40 6.60
N ALA A 347 -8.59 -2.20 6.16
CA ALA A 347 -9.32 -1.47 5.11
C ALA A 347 -8.57 -1.37 3.78
N THR A 348 -7.60 -2.21 3.53
CA THR A 348 -6.72 -2.22 2.32
C THR A 348 -6.06 -0.86 2.03
N THR A 349 -6.18 -0.02 2.79
CA THR A 349 -5.81 0.87 3.82
C THR A 349 -6.73 2.07 3.97
N LEU A 350 -7.51 2.47 2.96
CA LEU A 350 -8.28 3.71 3.01
C LEU A 350 -9.78 3.49 3.23
N VAL A 351 -10.31 4.28 4.17
CA VAL A 351 -11.74 4.42 4.48
C VAL A 351 -12.26 5.79 4.06
N THR A 352 -11.54 6.85 4.46
CA THR A 352 -11.96 8.24 4.16
C THR A 352 -10.81 9.07 3.63
N MET A 353 -11.16 10.15 2.92
CA MET A 353 -10.23 11.13 2.40
C MET A 353 -10.82 12.54 2.48
N ASN A 354 -10.04 13.49 2.98
CA ASN A 354 -10.50 14.85 3.15
C ASN A 354 -10.31 15.70 1.89
N ARG A 355 -11.30 15.63 1.00
CA ARG A 355 -11.44 16.55 -0.13
C ARG A 355 -12.70 17.40 0.06
N LEU A 356 -12.54 18.71 0.17
CA LEU A 356 -13.68 19.62 0.39
C LEU A 356 -14.67 19.58 -0.76
N LYS A 357 -15.96 19.37 -0.43
CA LYS A 357 -17.07 19.46 -1.40
C LYS A 357 -17.09 20.82 -2.06
N SER A 358 -17.36 20.87 -3.37
CA SER A 358 -17.45 22.12 -4.13
C SER A 358 -18.47 23.09 -3.55
N THR A 359 -19.59 22.56 -3.03
CA THR A 359 -20.65 23.32 -2.35
C THR A 359 -20.17 23.98 -1.06
N LEU A 360 -19.25 23.35 -0.32
CA LEU A 360 -18.66 23.91 0.89
C LEU A 360 -17.60 24.96 0.57
N LYS A 361 -16.76 24.72 -0.45
CA LYS A 361 -15.76 25.70 -0.89
C LYS A 361 -16.35 27.09 -1.21
N LYS A 362 -17.61 27.14 -1.69
CA LYS A 362 -18.31 28.39 -2.03
C LYS A 362 -18.95 29.10 -0.84
N ARG A 363 -19.21 28.41 0.27
CA ARG A 363 -20.00 28.92 1.39
C ARG A 363 -19.17 29.22 2.63
N LEU A 364 -18.06 28.50 2.81
CA LEU A 364 -17.22 28.59 4.00
C LEU A 364 -16.19 29.70 3.86
N THR A 365 -15.90 30.36 4.97
CA THR A 365 -14.75 31.23 5.12
C THR A 365 -13.46 30.42 5.02
N GLU A 366 -12.32 31.07 4.88
CA GLU A 366 -11.02 30.41 4.84
C GLU A 366 -10.73 29.66 6.13
N GLU A 367 -10.97 30.26 7.28
CA GLU A 367 -10.79 29.64 8.59
C GLU A 367 -11.66 28.37 8.74
N GLU A 368 -12.93 28.41 8.35
CA GLU A 368 -13.82 27.26 8.39
C GLU A 368 -13.33 26.14 7.46
N ARG A 369 -12.77 26.47 6.28
CA ARG A 369 -12.17 25.48 5.37
C ARG A 369 -10.97 24.80 6.01
N TRP A 370 -10.08 25.56 6.65
CA TRP A 370 -8.92 24.99 7.35
C TRP A 370 -9.34 24.11 8.52
N ASN A 371 -10.35 24.49 9.29
CA ASN A 371 -10.89 23.67 10.37
C ASN A 371 -11.48 22.35 9.87
N LEU A 372 -12.12 22.34 8.70
CA LEU A 372 -12.60 21.11 8.08
C LEU A 372 -11.45 20.23 7.54
N LYS A 373 -10.35 20.82 7.05
CA LYS A 373 -9.21 20.03 6.55
C LYS A 373 -8.55 19.17 7.63
N ARG A 374 -8.69 19.50 8.90
CA ARG A 374 -8.23 18.66 10.03
C ARG A 374 -9.04 17.37 10.20
N LYS A 375 -10.27 17.33 9.71
CA LYS A 375 -11.12 16.14 9.82
C LYS A 375 -10.66 15.05 8.84
N GLN A 376 -11.05 13.80 9.13
CA GLN A 376 -10.66 12.65 8.32
C GLN A 376 -11.35 12.59 6.94
N GLY A 377 -12.37 13.42 6.73
CA GLY A 377 -12.98 13.65 5.43
C GLY A 377 -14.20 12.80 5.13
N LEU A 378 -14.36 12.47 3.85
CA LEU A 378 -15.51 11.75 3.34
C LEU A 378 -15.16 10.29 3.07
N VAL A 379 -16.14 9.40 3.30
CA VAL A 379 -16.00 7.99 2.98
C VAL A 379 -15.78 7.79 1.48
N LEU A 380 -14.91 6.85 1.10
CA LEU A 380 -14.67 6.51 -0.30
C LEU A 380 -15.88 5.77 -0.87
N THR A 381 -16.13 5.99 -2.16
CA THR A 381 -17.23 5.31 -2.88
C THR A 381 -17.05 3.78 -2.81
N GLY A 382 -18.08 3.09 -2.35
CA GLY A 382 -18.08 1.63 -2.18
C GLY A 382 -17.81 1.19 -0.73
N VAL A 383 -17.49 2.13 0.17
CA VAL A 383 -17.33 1.85 1.61
C VAL A 383 -18.52 2.44 2.36
N ASP A 384 -19.08 1.65 3.26
CA ASP A 384 -20.08 2.10 4.23
C ASP A 384 -19.41 2.31 5.59
N ILE A 385 -19.87 3.30 6.35
CA ILE A 385 -19.40 3.62 7.69
C ILE A 385 -20.58 3.77 8.64
N ARG A 386 -20.45 3.24 9.84
CA ARG A 386 -21.37 3.44 10.97
C ARG A 386 -20.59 3.95 12.17
N ILE A 387 -21.25 4.71 13.02
CA ILE A 387 -20.76 5.08 14.34
C ILE A 387 -21.71 4.43 15.35
N LEU A 388 -21.18 3.57 16.21
CA LEU A 388 -21.97 2.78 17.15
C LEU A 388 -21.71 3.21 18.60
N ASP A 389 -22.77 3.23 19.40
CA ASP A 389 -22.64 3.36 20.85
C ASP A 389 -22.22 2.03 21.53
N ALA A 390 -22.13 2.03 22.86
CA ALA A 390 -21.75 0.85 23.63
C ALA A 390 -22.76 -0.32 23.57
N ASP A 391 -23.99 -0.05 23.12
CA ASP A 391 -25.06 -1.05 22.93
C ASP A 391 -25.21 -1.46 21.47
N ASP A 392 -24.22 -1.16 20.61
CA ASP A 392 -24.19 -1.42 19.15
C ASP A 392 -25.33 -0.71 18.36
N LYS A 393 -25.87 0.41 18.88
CA LYS A 393 -26.88 1.21 18.20
C LYS A 393 -26.22 2.32 17.38
N ASP A 394 -26.81 2.60 16.20
CA ASP A 394 -26.34 3.68 15.33
C ASP A 394 -26.47 5.05 15.99
N LEU A 395 -25.39 5.80 15.97
CA LEU A 395 -25.32 7.20 16.33
C LEU A 395 -25.41 8.10 15.07
N PRO A 396 -25.95 9.33 15.21
CA PRO A 396 -25.99 10.26 14.09
C PRO A 396 -24.58 10.77 13.75
N HIS A 397 -24.28 10.95 12.47
CA HIS A 397 -23.03 11.58 11.98
C HIS A 397 -23.17 13.12 12.07
N ASP A 398 -23.23 13.64 13.28
CA ASP A 398 -23.51 15.06 13.56
C ASP A 398 -22.26 15.86 13.99
N GLY A 399 -21.10 15.18 14.04
CA GLY A 399 -19.85 15.77 14.50
C GLY A 399 -19.76 15.99 16.00
N LYS A 400 -20.66 15.36 16.80
CA LYS A 400 -20.76 15.50 18.25
C LYS A 400 -20.95 14.18 18.98
N SER A 401 -21.81 13.31 18.42
CA SER A 401 -22.15 12.01 19.00
C SER A 401 -21.00 11.04 18.76
N ALA A 402 -20.19 10.81 19.80
CA ALA A 402 -18.99 9.97 19.71
C ALA A 402 -19.30 8.49 19.92
N GLY A 403 -18.79 7.63 19.05
CA GLY A 403 -18.93 6.17 19.11
C GLY A 403 -17.86 5.44 18.31
N GLU A 404 -17.90 4.12 18.36
CA GLU A 404 -16.95 3.29 17.61
C GLU A 404 -17.23 3.34 16.11
N ILE A 405 -16.18 3.54 15.33
CA ILE A 405 -16.25 3.49 13.87
C ILE A 405 -16.30 2.04 13.41
N CYS A 406 -17.37 1.66 12.73
CA CYS A 406 -17.50 0.36 12.06
C CYS A 406 -17.57 0.55 10.55
N VAL A 407 -16.86 -0.29 9.80
CA VAL A 407 -16.63 -0.11 8.37
C VAL A 407 -16.98 -1.38 7.62
N ARG A 408 -17.54 -1.22 6.40
CA ARG A 408 -17.82 -2.33 5.48
C ARG A 408 -17.58 -1.89 4.04
N GLY A 409 -17.07 -2.80 3.20
CA GLY A 409 -16.87 -2.50 1.78
C GLY A 409 -16.13 -3.61 1.05
N PRO A 410 -15.98 -3.52 -0.29
CA PRO A 410 -15.41 -4.59 -1.10
C PRO A 410 -13.90 -4.80 -0.88
N TRP A 411 -13.23 -3.91 -0.17
CA TRP A 411 -11.82 -4.02 0.21
C TRP A 411 -11.61 -3.92 1.74
N ILE A 412 -12.68 -4.01 2.52
CA ILE A 412 -12.61 -4.10 3.97
C ILE A 412 -12.53 -5.57 4.36
N THR A 413 -11.67 -5.91 5.32
CA THR A 413 -11.54 -7.29 5.77
C THR A 413 -12.82 -7.79 6.44
N ALA A 414 -13.17 -9.05 6.19
CA ALA A 414 -14.32 -9.70 6.81
C ALA A 414 -13.90 -10.73 7.88
N SER A 415 -12.61 -11.01 8.00
CA SER A 415 -12.02 -11.89 9.02
C SER A 415 -10.52 -11.69 9.09
N TYR A 416 -9.86 -12.12 10.15
CA TYR A 416 -8.42 -12.29 10.20
C TYR A 416 -8.04 -13.73 9.82
N HIS A 417 -6.89 -13.87 9.19
CA HIS A 417 -6.38 -15.17 8.77
C HIS A 417 -6.15 -16.10 9.97
N ASP A 418 -6.76 -17.27 9.94
CA ASP A 418 -6.64 -18.33 10.96
C ASP A 418 -6.74 -17.85 12.42
N MET A 419 -7.64 -16.89 12.68
CA MET A 419 -7.87 -16.31 14.00
C MET A 419 -9.37 -16.34 14.38
N PRO A 420 -9.97 -17.51 14.65
CA PRO A 420 -11.40 -17.64 14.98
C PRO A 420 -11.79 -16.87 16.25
N ASP A 421 -10.87 -16.71 17.20
CA ASP A 421 -11.09 -15.98 18.47
C ASP A 421 -11.25 -14.47 18.30
N SER A 422 -11.10 -13.96 17.08
CA SER A 422 -11.28 -12.54 16.74
C SER A 422 -12.67 -12.21 16.16
N ALA A 423 -13.63 -13.14 16.27
CA ALA A 423 -14.98 -12.98 15.73
C ALA A 423 -15.73 -11.77 16.32
N ASP A 424 -15.41 -11.37 17.55
CA ASP A 424 -15.94 -10.19 18.23
C ASP A 424 -15.61 -8.86 17.51
N ARG A 425 -14.59 -8.88 16.64
CA ARG A 425 -14.21 -7.73 15.81
C ARG A 425 -15.10 -7.55 14.58
N PHE A 426 -16.05 -8.46 14.35
CA PHE A 426 -16.93 -8.43 13.18
C PHE A 426 -18.38 -8.52 13.60
N LEU A 427 -19.20 -7.56 13.14
CA LEU A 427 -20.64 -7.59 13.35
C LEU A 427 -21.33 -8.29 12.18
N GLU A 428 -22.57 -8.70 12.43
CA GLU A 428 -23.44 -9.26 11.40
C GLU A 428 -23.52 -8.32 10.19
N GLY A 429 -23.49 -8.88 8.98
CA GLY A 429 -23.50 -8.11 7.74
C GLY A 429 -22.11 -7.63 7.27
N GLY A 430 -21.04 -8.19 7.82
CA GLY A 430 -19.67 -7.95 7.35
C GLY A 430 -19.10 -6.58 7.76
N TRP A 431 -19.51 -6.06 8.90
CA TRP A 431 -18.95 -4.85 9.48
C TRP A 431 -17.73 -5.16 10.34
N TRP A 432 -16.60 -4.55 10.02
CA TRP A 432 -15.41 -4.59 10.85
C TRP A 432 -15.44 -3.47 11.90
N ARG A 433 -15.21 -3.83 13.16
CA ARG A 433 -15.06 -2.92 14.30
C ARG A 433 -13.62 -2.41 14.34
N SER A 434 -13.42 -1.11 14.11
CA SER A 434 -12.08 -0.54 14.04
C SER A 434 -11.42 -0.41 15.43
N GLY A 435 -12.20 -0.19 16.48
CA GLY A 435 -11.71 0.20 17.79
C GLY A 435 -11.39 1.70 17.86
N ASP A 436 -11.53 2.44 16.76
CA ASP A 436 -11.35 3.88 16.73
C ASP A 436 -12.67 4.59 17.06
N VAL A 437 -12.58 5.77 17.67
CA VAL A 437 -13.74 6.59 18.03
C VAL A 437 -13.87 7.76 17.06
N GLY A 438 -15.08 7.94 16.53
CA GLY A 438 -15.44 9.04 15.64
C GLY A 438 -16.76 9.72 15.99
N THR A 439 -17.07 10.81 15.26
CA THR A 439 -18.31 11.61 15.47
C THR A 439 -19.03 11.89 14.16
#